data_6a9e08821bc652152efae8ce995cc9d5
#
_entry.id   6a9e08821bc652152efae8ce995cc9d5
#
_cell.length_a   1.000
_cell.length_b   1.000
_cell.length_c   1.000
_cell.angle_alpha   90.00
_cell.angle_beta   90.00
_cell.angle_gamma   90.00
#
_symmetry.space_group_name_H-M   'P 1'
#
loop_
_entity.id
_entity.type
_entity.pdbx_description
1 polymer ?
#
loop_
_entity_poly.entity_id
_entity_poly.type
_entity_poly.pdbx_seq_one_letter_code
_entity_poly.pdbx_strand_id
1 'polypeptide(L)'
;VRVYINLDTNEPVVSPVLTQRVNTFFFVRRDVVPVEVQFVRNGSVVELGAGATGAIGLKKTFAGSFLANDSGWTKSGTGTATVYTFDLNLNTTELNTEFTVDTLESIACKFEVTWSVGSTTTSLLPTAATVYNDVIRGTEGAPTFATVLSQFDLRAPNNATWRITVDNDGALTATKQ
;
A
#
# COMPACT_ATOMS: atom_id res chain seq x y z
N VAL A 1 -3.17 0.45 -6.71
CA VAL A 1 -3.69 1.83 -6.43
C VAL A 1 -3.88 2.53 -7.76
N ARG A 2 -5.05 3.20 -7.95
CA ARG A 2 -5.28 4.00 -9.16
C ARG A 2 -5.27 5.49 -8.82
N VAL A 3 -4.57 6.27 -9.65
CA VAL A 3 -4.37 7.71 -9.50
C VAL A 3 -4.79 8.40 -10.78
N TYR A 4 -5.73 9.31 -10.70
CA TYR A 4 -6.09 10.20 -11.81
C TYR A 4 -5.42 11.55 -11.60
N ILE A 5 -4.69 12.05 -12.59
CA ILE A 5 -4.00 13.33 -12.54
C ILE A 5 -4.64 14.29 -13.53
N ASN A 6 -5.22 15.37 -13.01
CA ASN A 6 -5.71 16.46 -13.85
C ASN A 6 -4.53 17.25 -14.39
N LEU A 7 -4.36 17.27 -15.72
CA LEU A 7 -3.26 17.96 -16.39
C LEU A 7 -3.37 19.50 -16.38
N ASP A 8 -4.54 20.02 -16.09
CA ASP A 8 -4.75 21.46 -16.07
C ASP A 8 -4.39 22.07 -14.70
N THR A 9 -4.54 21.29 -13.62
CA THR A 9 -4.25 21.72 -12.24
C THR A 9 -3.03 21.00 -11.63
N ASN A 10 -2.55 19.94 -12.25
CA ASN A 10 -1.51 19.04 -11.73
C ASN A 10 -1.87 18.46 -10.35
N GLU A 11 -3.16 18.16 -10.14
CA GLU A 11 -3.69 17.61 -8.90
C GLU A 11 -4.22 16.19 -9.09
N PRO A 12 -4.10 15.33 -8.07
CA PRO A 12 -4.77 14.04 -8.10
C PRO A 12 -6.26 14.24 -7.86
N VAL A 13 -7.09 13.62 -8.69
CA VAL A 13 -8.54 13.70 -8.61
C VAL A 13 -9.16 12.32 -8.40
N VAL A 14 -10.39 12.29 -7.88
CA VAL A 14 -11.07 11.04 -7.50
C VAL A 14 -11.42 10.19 -8.73
N SER A 15 -11.76 10.83 -9.84
CA SER A 15 -12.09 10.14 -11.10
C SER A 15 -11.92 11.07 -12.29
N PRO A 16 -11.99 10.57 -13.54
CA PRO A 16 -11.88 11.44 -14.73
C PRO A 16 -12.89 12.58 -14.78
N VAL A 17 -14.10 12.35 -14.30
CA VAL A 17 -15.20 13.32 -14.37
C VAL A 17 -15.37 14.16 -13.09
N LEU A 18 -14.82 13.72 -11.96
CA LEU A 18 -14.90 14.43 -10.69
C LEU A 18 -13.60 15.20 -10.45
N THR A 19 -13.71 16.52 -10.37
CA THR A 19 -12.57 17.42 -10.09
C THR A 19 -12.18 17.48 -8.63
N GLN A 20 -12.87 16.70 -7.76
CA GLN A 20 -12.52 16.63 -6.34
C GLN A 20 -11.12 16.07 -6.16
N ARG A 21 -10.27 16.83 -5.45
CA ARG A 21 -8.90 16.44 -5.17
C ARG A 21 -8.83 15.25 -4.20
N VAL A 22 -7.93 14.33 -4.48
CA VAL A 22 -7.49 13.31 -3.51
C VAL A 22 -6.48 13.95 -2.56
N ASN A 23 -6.76 13.91 -1.26
CA ASN A 23 -5.92 14.57 -0.27
C ASN A 23 -4.84 13.65 0.32
N THR A 24 -5.08 12.36 0.36
CA THR A 24 -4.17 11.39 0.98
C THR A 24 -4.23 10.05 0.28
N PHE A 25 -3.07 9.43 0.07
CA PHE A 25 -2.92 8.06 -0.35
C PHE A 25 -2.48 7.18 0.82
N PHE A 26 -2.85 5.90 0.78
CA PHE A 26 -2.53 4.93 1.81
C PHE A 26 -1.79 3.74 1.20
N PHE A 27 -0.70 3.36 1.84
CA PHE A 27 0.16 2.26 1.44
C PHE A 27 0.49 1.36 2.62
N VAL A 28 0.89 0.11 2.36
CA VAL A 28 1.38 -0.81 3.38
C VAL A 28 2.84 -1.12 3.10
N ARG A 29 3.69 -1.09 4.12
CA ARG A 29 5.11 -1.38 4.03
C ARG A 29 5.35 -2.83 3.59
N ARG A 30 6.48 -3.07 2.92
CA ARG A 30 6.96 -4.37 2.42
C ARG A 30 6.24 -4.95 1.21
N ASP A 31 5.22 -4.28 0.72
CA ASP A 31 4.56 -4.68 -0.52
C ASP A 31 5.23 -4.06 -1.75
N VAL A 32 5.09 -4.72 -2.88
CA VAL A 32 5.23 -4.09 -4.19
C VAL A 32 3.84 -3.71 -4.66
N VAL A 33 3.58 -2.42 -4.76
CA VAL A 33 2.26 -1.90 -5.06
C VAL A 33 2.20 -1.42 -6.51
N PRO A 34 1.39 -2.06 -7.38
CA PRO A 34 1.13 -1.51 -8.69
C PRO A 34 0.33 -0.21 -8.55
N VAL A 35 0.91 0.89 -9.03
CA VAL A 35 0.29 2.22 -9.07
C VAL A 35 -0.06 2.55 -10.51
N GLU A 36 -1.33 2.52 -10.81
CA GLU A 36 -1.89 2.85 -12.13
C GLU A 36 -2.17 4.34 -12.21
N VAL A 37 -1.51 5.05 -13.10
CA VAL A 37 -1.70 6.48 -13.34
C VAL A 37 -2.46 6.68 -14.64
N GLN A 38 -3.51 7.49 -14.59
CA GLN A 38 -4.24 7.97 -15.76
C GLN A 38 -4.26 9.51 -15.75
N PHE A 39 -3.88 10.09 -16.87
CA PHE A 39 -3.92 11.54 -17.02
C PHE A 39 -5.29 11.97 -17.57
N VAL A 40 -5.82 13.06 -17.01
CA VAL A 40 -7.17 13.54 -17.29
C VAL A 40 -7.13 14.99 -17.77
N ARG A 41 -7.91 15.28 -18.79
CA ARG A 41 -8.18 16.64 -19.27
C ARG A 41 -9.64 16.75 -19.72
N ASN A 42 -10.32 17.80 -19.33
CA ASN A 42 -11.71 18.04 -19.70
C ASN A 42 -12.65 16.85 -19.40
N GLY A 43 -12.47 16.19 -18.25
CA GLY A 43 -13.31 15.08 -17.82
C GLY A 43 -13.07 13.74 -18.54
N SER A 44 -11.99 13.63 -19.32
CA SER A 44 -11.66 12.42 -20.06
C SER A 44 -10.21 12.02 -19.84
N VAL A 45 -9.94 10.71 -19.81
CA VAL A 45 -8.58 10.20 -19.81
C VAL A 45 -7.94 10.54 -21.16
N VAL A 46 -6.69 11.01 -21.10
CA VAL A 46 -5.89 11.35 -22.27
C VAL A 46 -4.55 10.61 -22.25
N GLU A 47 -4.09 10.27 -23.42
CA GLU A 47 -2.77 9.71 -23.63
C GLU A 47 -1.73 10.83 -23.66
N LEU A 48 -0.61 10.67 -22.98
CA LEU A 48 0.53 11.56 -23.11
C LEU A 48 1.21 11.36 -24.47
N GLY A 49 1.90 12.39 -24.93
CA GLY A 49 2.64 12.35 -26.19
C GLY A 49 3.63 11.19 -26.28
N ALA A 50 3.97 10.78 -27.50
CA ALA A 50 4.94 9.70 -27.73
C ALA A 50 6.27 9.98 -27.03
N GLY A 51 6.88 8.95 -26.47
CA GLY A 51 8.13 9.06 -25.73
C GLY A 51 7.98 9.68 -24.32
N ALA A 52 6.77 9.84 -23.80
CA ALA A 52 6.56 10.27 -22.44
C ALA A 52 7.21 9.30 -21.45
N THR A 53 7.86 9.83 -20.43
CA THR A 53 8.47 9.07 -19.33
C THR A 53 7.91 9.56 -17.99
N GLY A 54 8.03 8.75 -16.96
CA GLY A 54 7.55 9.13 -15.63
C GLY A 54 8.30 8.45 -14.51
N ALA A 55 8.13 9.03 -13.32
CA ALA A 55 8.62 8.47 -12.06
C ALA A 55 7.60 8.75 -10.96
N ILE A 56 7.57 7.86 -9.98
CA ILE A 56 6.79 8.04 -8.75
C ILE A 56 7.67 7.84 -7.53
N GLY A 57 7.25 8.38 -6.38
CA GLY A 57 7.94 8.10 -5.14
C GLY A 57 7.26 8.64 -3.90
N LEU A 58 7.77 8.16 -2.78
CA LEU A 58 7.43 8.60 -1.44
C LEU A 58 8.63 9.30 -0.81
N LYS A 59 8.42 10.45 -0.20
CA LYS A 59 9.42 11.23 0.54
C LYS A 59 8.87 11.58 1.91
N LYS A 60 9.71 11.68 2.91
CA LYS A 60 9.32 12.19 4.24
C LYS A 60 9.05 13.70 4.18
N THR A 61 9.91 14.41 3.46
CA THR A 61 9.81 15.85 3.24
C THR A 61 10.05 16.18 1.76
N PHE A 62 9.67 17.36 1.30
CA PHE A 62 9.87 17.78 -0.10
C PHE A 62 11.34 17.76 -0.55
N ALA A 63 12.24 18.17 0.31
CA ALA A 63 13.68 18.24 0.03
C ALA A 63 14.41 16.93 0.40
N GLY A 64 13.72 15.95 0.96
CA GLY A 64 14.31 14.69 1.41
C GLY A 64 14.57 13.72 0.27
N SER A 65 15.41 12.73 0.56
CA SER A 65 15.59 11.56 -0.30
C SER A 65 14.30 10.74 -0.40
N PHE A 66 14.18 9.96 -1.45
CA PHE A 66 13.09 9.01 -1.59
C PHE A 66 13.20 7.92 -0.53
N LEU A 67 12.08 7.60 0.11
CA LEU A 67 11.91 6.41 0.93
C LEU A 67 11.59 5.18 0.07
N ALA A 68 10.87 5.40 -1.01
CA ALA A 68 10.57 4.43 -2.04
C ALA A 68 10.33 5.17 -3.36
N ASN A 69 10.77 4.62 -4.47
CA ASN A 69 10.53 5.21 -5.79
C ASN A 69 10.55 4.14 -6.89
N ASP A 70 9.94 4.49 -8.01
CA ASP A 70 10.07 3.79 -9.28
C ASP A 70 10.24 4.83 -10.41
N SER A 71 11.18 4.59 -11.33
CA SER A 71 11.56 5.49 -12.41
C SER A 71 11.34 4.84 -13.77
N GLY A 72 10.14 4.40 -14.02
CA GLY A 72 9.80 3.83 -15.32
C GLY A 72 8.43 3.18 -15.26
N TRP A 73 7.54 3.60 -16.13
CA TRP A 73 6.21 3.01 -16.21
C TRP A 73 6.09 2.04 -17.37
N THR A 74 5.19 1.09 -17.24
CA THR A 74 4.67 0.32 -18.36
C THR A 74 3.37 0.95 -18.84
N LYS A 75 3.33 1.34 -20.12
CA LYS A 75 2.11 1.87 -20.73
C LYS A 75 1.26 0.73 -21.29
N SER A 76 -0.02 0.73 -21.01
CA SER A 76 -1.03 -0.15 -21.59
C SER A 76 -2.22 0.65 -22.11
N GLY A 77 -2.94 0.11 -23.08
CA GLY A 77 -4.08 0.78 -23.73
C GLY A 77 -3.69 1.95 -24.64
N THR A 78 -4.69 2.58 -25.21
CA THR A 78 -4.56 3.76 -26.10
C THR A 78 -5.72 4.72 -25.87
N GLY A 79 -5.50 6.01 -26.16
CA GLY A 79 -6.52 7.05 -26.03
C GLY A 79 -7.11 7.11 -24.62
N THR A 80 -8.43 7.02 -24.52
CA THR A 80 -9.15 7.08 -23.21
C THR A 80 -9.01 5.84 -22.35
N ALA A 81 -8.42 4.75 -22.88
CA ALA A 81 -8.11 3.54 -22.12
C ALA A 81 -6.64 3.45 -21.68
N THR A 82 -5.86 4.51 -21.88
CA THR A 82 -4.43 4.52 -21.54
C THR A 82 -4.22 4.48 -20.02
N VAL A 83 -3.35 3.56 -19.58
CA VAL A 83 -2.89 3.42 -18.21
C VAL A 83 -1.37 3.36 -18.18
N TYR A 84 -0.75 4.06 -17.26
CA TYR A 84 0.67 4.02 -16.97
C TYR A 84 0.87 3.37 -15.61
N THR A 85 1.52 2.20 -15.58
CA THR A 85 1.69 1.40 -14.35
C THR A 85 3.13 1.47 -13.87
N PHE A 86 3.30 1.78 -12.61
CA PHE A 86 4.54 1.69 -11.85
C PHE A 86 4.46 0.56 -10.84
N ASP A 87 5.60 -0.04 -10.52
CA ASP A 87 5.72 -1.04 -9.46
C ASP A 87 6.48 -0.43 -8.26
N LEU A 88 5.74 0.29 -7.40
CA LEU A 88 6.31 0.96 -6.25
C LEU A 88 6.68 -0.06 -5.17
N ASN A 89 7.98 -0.33 -5.03
CA ASN A 89 8.49 -1.23 -4.00
C ASN A 89 8.55 -0.52 -2.65
N LEU A 90 7.74 -0.97 -1.69
CA LEU A 90 7.69 -0.45 -0.32
C LEU A 90 8.50 -1.30 0.67
N ASN A 91 9.37 -2.18 0.17
CA ASN A 91 10.33 -2.94 0.97
C ASN A 91 11.76 -2.43 0.75
N THR A 92 11.97 -1.14 0.89
CA THR A 92 13.28 -0.50 0.78
C THR A 92 13.97 -0.39 2.13
N THR A 93 15.30 -0.30 2.14
CA THR A 93 16.08 -0.07 3.37
C THR A 93 15.72 1.27 3.99
N GLU A 94 15.54 2.31 3.17
CA GLU A 94 15.19 3.67 3.59
C GLU A 94 13.85 3.69 4.32
N LEU A 95 12.82 3.06 3.71
CA LEU A 95 11.50 2.99 4.33
C LEU A 95 11.52 2.12 5.59
N ASN A 96 12.22 0.99 5.57
CA ASN A 96 12.32 0.10 6.73
C ASN A 96 13.04 0.76 7.91
N THR A 97 14.01 1.64 7.65
CA THR A 97 14.72 2.40 8.70
C THR A 97 13.79 3.37 9.44
N GLU A 98 12.78 3.90 8.77
CA GLU A 98 11.78 4.76 9.41
C GLU A 98 10.88 4.01 10.41
N PHE A 99 10.76 2.70 10.28
CA PHE A 99 9.99 1.83 11.18
C PHE A 99 10.90 1.05 12.16
N THR A 100 11.96 1.67 12.63
CA THR A 100 12.93 1.03 13.57
C THR A 100 12.32 0.70 14.93
N VAL A 101 11.24 1.36 15.30
CA VAL A 101 10.50 1.08 16.53
C VAL A 101 9.28 0.23 16.19
N ASP A 102 9.23 -0.98 16.72
CA ASP A 102 8.15 -1.95 16.47
C ASP A 102 6.74 -1.46 16.78
N THR A 103 6.63 -0.42 17.59
CA THR A 103 5.36 0.21 17.98
C THR A 103 4.88 1.28 17.01
N LEU A 104 5.67 1.65 15.99
CA LEU A 104 5.26 2.65 15.02
C LEU A 104 4.27 2.05 14.02
N GLU A 105 3.01 2.44 14.11
CA GLU A 105 1.94 1.92 13.27
C GLU A 105 1.96 2.51 11.84
N SER A 106 2.36 3.77 11.70
CA SER A 106 2.40 4.44 10.39
C SER A 106 3.35 5.63 10.38
N ILE A 107 3.75 6.03 9.18
CA ILE A 107 4.51 7.27 8.93
C ILE A 107 3.77 8.14 7.92
N ALA A 108 3.83 9.46 8.12
CA ALA A 108 3.35 10.43 7.15
C ALA A 108 4.44 10.74 6.13
N CYS A 109 4.06 10.71 4.86
CA CYS A 109 4.92 10.93 3.71
C CYS A 109 4.32 11.93 2.73
N LYS A 110 5.06 12.26 1.70
CA LYS A 110 4.61 12.96 0.49
C LYS A 110 4.69 12.00 -0.69
N PHE A 111 3.58 11.86 -1.39
CA PHE A 111 3.51 11.14 -2.66
C PHE A 111 3.77 12.11 -3.80
N GLU A 112 4.67 11.74 -4.69
CA GLU A 112 5.08 12.54 -5.84
C GLU A 112 4.97 11.70 -7.10
N VAL A 113 4.44 12.30 -8.16
CA VAL A 113 4.47 11.76 -9.52
C VAL A 113 5.06 12.83 -10.41
N THR A 114 6.06 12.46 -11.19
CA THR A 114 6.63 13.32 -12.23
C THR A 114 6.47 12.67 -13.59
N TRP A 115 6.29 13.46 -14.61
CA TRP A 115 6.26 12.98 -15.99
C TRP A 115 6.92 14.00 -16.92
N SER A 116 7.48 13.48 -17.99
CA SER A 116 8.11 14.31 -19.03
C SER A 116 7.52 13.96 -20.40
N VAL A 117 7.24 14.99 -21.16
CA VAL A 117 6.87 14.88 -22.58
C VAL A 117 7.83 15.76 -23.36
N GLY A 118 8.67 15.13 -24.20
CA GLY A 118 9.79 15.82 -24.82
C GLY A 118 10.76 16.37 -23.78
N SER A 119 11.07 17.66 -23.84
CA SER A 119 11.95 18.34 -22.86
C SER A 119 11.24 18.93 -21.65
N THR A 120 9.92 18.81 -21.58
CA THR A 120 9.13 19.42 -20.48
C THR A 120 8.85 18.37 -19.41
N THR A 121 9.31 18.65 -18.19
CA THR A 121 9.00 17.84 -17.00
C THR A 121 7.97 18.56 -16.15
N THR A 122 6.95 17.83 -15.75
CA THR A 122 5.87 18.33 -14.89
C THR A 122 5.75 17.41 -13.67
N SER A 123 5.39 17.98 -12.54
CA SER A 123 5.18 17.24 -11.30
C SER A 123 3.74 17.40 -10.81
N LEU A 124 3.20 16.32 -10.26
CA LEU A 124 1.99 16.37 -9.44
C LEU A 124 2.21 17.34 -8.28
N LEU A 125 1.20 18.14 -7.94
CA LEU A 125 1.22 18.87 -6.67
C LEU A 125 1.34 17.86 -5.53
N PRO A 126 2.33 18.06 -4.63
CA PRO A 126 2.64 17.10 -3.61
C PRO A 126 1.43 16.76 -2.75
N THR A 127 1.13 15.48 -2.68
CA THR A 127 -0.06 14.97 -1.98
C THR A 127 0.39 14.19 -0.76
N ALA A 128 -0.37 14.28 0.34
CA ALA A 128 -0.08 13.49 1.53
C ALA A 128 -0.17 12.00 1.24
N ALA A 129 0.69 11.23 1.88
CA ALA A 129 0.59 9.77 1.91
C ALA A 129 0.84 9.28 3.33
N THR A 130 0.22 8.17 3.67
CA THR A 130 0.48 7.45 4.91
C THR A 130 0.91 6.05 4.56
N VAL A 131 2.07 5.64 5.07
CA VAL A 131 2.54 4.26 4.96
C VAL A 131 2.31 3.59 6.30
N TYR A 132 1.50 2.54 6.29
CA TYR A 132 1.25 1.72 7.46
C TYR A 132 2.33 0.65 7.60
N ASN A 133 2.67 0.35 8.84
CA ASN A 133 3.52 -0.79 9.13
C ASN A 133 2.79 -2.08 8.75
N ASP A 134 3.51 -3.01 8.13
CA ASP A 134 2.96 -4.33 7.89
C ASP A 134 2.75 -5.05 9.24
N VAL A 135 1.52 -5.46 9.50
CA VAL A 135 1.17 -6.18 10.73
C VAL A 135 1.66 -7.64 10.66
N ILE A 136 1.83 -8.16 9.44
CA ILE A 136 2.36 -9.51 9.20
C ILE A 136 3.85 -9.37 8.86
N ARG A 137 4.70 -9.38 9.87
CA ARG A 137 6.16 -9.33 9.67
C ARG A 137 6.64 -10.67 9.12
N GLY A 138 7.09 -10.70 7.88
CA GLY A 138 7.51 -11.92 7.19
C GLY A 138 8.74 -12.64 7.75
N THR A 139 9.32 -12.16 8.89
CA THR A 139 10.36 -12.85 9.66
C THR A 139 9.87 -13.33 11.03
N GLU A 140 8.75 -12.82 11.48
CA GLU A 140 8.00 -13.50 12.51
C GLU A 140 7.34 -14.65 11.74
N GLY A 141 7.80 -15.86 11.98
CA GLY A 141 7.16 -17.06 11.42
C GLY A 141 5.65 -16.90 11.49
N ALA A 142 4.92 -17.52 10.56
CA ALA A 142 3.47 -17.49 10.53
C ALA A 142 2.97 -17.36 11.95
N PRO A 143 2.02 -16.42 12.26
CA PRO A 143 1.64 -16.23 13.64
C PRO A 143 1.55 -17.60 14.24
N THR A 144 2.55 -17.95 15.01
CA THR A 144 2.40 -19.09 15.84
C THR A 144 1.17 -18.68 16.63
N PHE A 145 0.03 -19.19 16.26
CA PHE A 145 -1.06 -19.35 17.21
C PHE A 145 -0.51 -20.29 18.29
N ALA A 146 0.62 -19.87 18.86
CA ALA A 146 1.35 -20.58 19.89
C ALA A 146 0.72 -20.35 21.24
N THR A 147 -0.52 -19.98 21.21
CA THR A 147 -1.44 -20.43 22.21
C THR A 147 -2.58 -21.15 21.48
N VAL A 148 -2.26 -22.16 20.71
CA VAL A 148 -3.14 -23.30 20.69
C VAL A 148 -3.31 -23.62 22.16
N LEU A 149 -4.48 -23.30 22.70
CA LEU A 149 -4.86 -23.81 24.00
C LEU A 149 -4.79 -25.32 23.85
N SER A 150 -3.66 -25.90 24.24
CA SER A 150 -3.51 -27.36 24.23
C SER A 150 -4.58 -28.01 25.12
N GLN A 151 -5.23 -27.16 25.92
CA GLN A 151 -6.36 -27.53 26.76
C GLN A 151 -7.25 -26.35 27.09
N PHE A 152 -8.55 -26.58 27.27
CA PHE A 152 -9.49 -25.62 27.86
C PHE A 152 -10.51 -26.37 28.72
N ASP A 153 -11.02 -25.75 29.76
CA ASP A 153 -11.97 -26.35 30.67
C ASP A 153 -13.39 -25.83 30.36
N LEU A 154 -14.31 -26.76 30.15
CA LEU A 154 -15.74 -26.49 29.99
C LEU A 154 -16.49 -26.81 31.28
N ARG A 155 -17.36 -25.93 31.71
CA ARG A 155 -18.26 -26.20 32.84
C ARG A 155 -19.63 -26.60 32.33
N ALA A 156 -20.04 -27.80 32.67
CA ALA A 156 -21.37 -28.31 32.36
C ALA A 156 -22.44 -27.68 33.27
N PRO A 157 -23.74 -27.64 32.87
CA PRO A 157 -24.82 -27.08 33.67
C PRO A 157 -24.98 -27.73 35.07
N ASN A 158 -24.53 -28.96 35.25
CA ASN A 158 -24.51 -29.69 36.55
C ASN A 158 -23.25 -29.38 37.38
N ASN A 159 -22.53 -28.32 37.08
CA ASN A 159 -21.27 -27.88 37.70
C ASN A 159 -20.08 -28.86 37.53
N ALA A 160 -20.19 -29.91 36.74
CA ALA A 160 -19.04 -30.74 36.40
C ALA A 160 -18.10 -29.96 35.46
N THR A 161 -16.80 -30.02 35.72
CA THR A 161 -15.77 -29.45 34.84
C THR A 161 -15.19 -30.52 33.95
N TRP A 162 -15.09 -30.26 32.68
CA TRP A 162 -14.49 -31.13 31.68
C TRP A 162 -13.29 -30.45 31.08
N ARG A 163 -12.15 -31.13 31.08
CA ARG A 163 -10.95 -30.66 30.38
C ARG A 163 -10.92 -31.25 28.99
N ILE A 164 -10.87 -30.35 27.99
CA ILE A 164 -10.66 -30.72 26.59
C ILE A 164 -9.20 -30.52 26.28
N THR A 165 -8.52 -31.53 25.79
CA THR A 165 -7.13 -31.50 25.34
C THR A 165 -7.06 -31.85 23.86
N VAL A 166 -6.12 -31.20 23.14
CA VAL A 166 -5.79 -31.50 21.75
C VAL A 166 -4.41 -32.15 21.75
N ASP A 167 -4.28 -33.32 21.16
CA ASP A 167 -2.96 -33.93 20.97
C ASP A 167 -2.23 -33.38 19.73
N ASN A 168 -1.02 -33.86 19.50
CA ASN A 168 -0.20 -33.41 18.36
C ASN A 168 -0.79 -33.82 17.00
N ASP A 169 -1.69 -34.75 16.95
CA ASP A 169 -2.37 -35.22 15.74
C ASP A 169 -3.71 -34.52 15.53
N GLY A 170 -4.05 -33.55 16.40
CA GLY A 170 -5.31 -32.81 16.36
C GLY A 170 -6.52 -33.54 16.92
N ALA A 171 -6.33 -34.69 17.59
CA ALA A 171 -7.42 -35.40 18.22
C ALA A 171 -7.85 -34.73 19.53
N LEU A 172 -9.16 -34.67 19.76
CA LEU A 172 -9.77 -34.07 20.94
C LEU A 172 -10.09 -35.15 21.98
N THR A 173 -9.61 -34.93 23.19
CA THR A 173 -9.95 -35.79 24.34
C THR A 173 -10.65 -34.97 25.41
N ALA A 174 -11.80 -35.47 25.91
CA ALA A 174 -12.55 -34.83 27.00
C ALA A 174 -12.40 -35.67 28.28
N THR A 175 -11.87 -35.09 29.33
CA THR A 175 -11.70 -35.75 30.65
C THR A 175 -12.45 -34.97 31.72
N LYS A 176 -13.31 -35.68 32.47
CA LYS A 176 -14.00 -35.09 33.63
C LYS A 176 -12.97 -34.82 34.74
N GLN A 177 -12.99 -33.62 35.30
CA GLN A 177 -12.17 -33.19 36.43
C GLN A 177 -12.92 -33.39 37.75
#